data_c63061bfc9cfeba56e4834b8935a33d3
#
_entry.id   c63061bfc9cfeba56e4834b8935a33d3
#
_cell.length_a   1.000
_cell.length_b   1.000
_cell.length_c   1.000
_cell.angle_alpha   90.00
_cell.angle_beta   90.00
_cell.angle_gamma   90.00
#
_symmetry.space_group_name_H-M   'P 1'
#
loop_
_entity.id
_entity.type
_entity.pdbx_description
1 polymer ?
#
loop_
_entity_poly.entity_id
_entity_poly.type
_entity_poly.pdbx_seq_one_letter_code
_entity_poly.pdbx_strand_id
1 'polypeptide(L)'
;MSRPASSPTLRLLEAQVHACEKCPRLVKWCRKVAVEKRAAYRDDVYWGKPISGFGDKNARIIVLGLAPGAHGANRTGRVFTGDRSGDWLYRAMHTAGLANQPTSVDVNDGLVLNDAWVTAAVKCAPPQNKPTPAERVKCSPFLQQELELLTHAKVIVCLGAFALQAACDELGIKPRPKFGHGVVAQAGKYSLVCSYHPSQQNTFTGKLTEKMLDDVFTKAVRLAKK
;
A
#
# COMPACT_ATOMS: atom_id res chain seq x y z
N MET A 1 17.12 20.78 30.50
CA MET A 1 17.39 19.41 30.01
C MET A 1 16.27 19.02 29.09
N SER A 2 16.51 19.11 27.79
CA SER A 2 15.53 18.72 26.75
C SER A 2 15.40 17.20 26.77
N ARG A 3 14.16 16.68 26.92
CA ARG A 3 13.86 15.26 26.74
C ARG A 3 14.37 14.82 25.36
N PRO A 4 15.13 13.73 25.24
CA PRO A 4 15.49 13.20 23.94
C PRO A 4 14.18 12.88 23.19
N ALA A 5 14.08 13.35 21.94
CA ALA A 5 12.96 13.01 21.07
C ALA A 5 12.88 11.50 21.02
N SER A 6 11.74 10.93 21.40
CA SER A 6 11.52 9.48 21.32
C SER A 6 11.74 9.04 19.87
N SER A 7 12.57 8.03 19.66
CA SER A 7 12.82 7.47 18.34
C SER A 7 11.47 7.17 17.64
N PRO A 8 11.30 7.51 16.36
CA PRO A 8 10.06 7.25 15.64
C PRO A 8 9.77 5.75 15.65
N THR A 9 8.51 5.39 15.85
CA THR A 9 8.05 4.00 15.80
C THR A 9 6.93 3.88 14.78
N LEU A 10 6.70 2.69 14.24
CA LEU A 10 5.58 2.45 13.31
C LEU A 10 4.22 2.85 13.93
N ARG A 11 4.03 2.63 15.24
CA ARG A 11 2.82 3.05 15.95
C ARG A 11 2.66 4.58 16.03
N LEU A 12 3.77 5.29 16.26
CA LEU A 12 3.75 6.76 16.26
C LEU A 12 3.46 7.30 14.86
N LEU A 13 4.09 6.71 13.84
CA LEU A 13 3.86 7.05 12.44
C LEU A 13 2.39 6.81 12.03
N GLU A 14 1.79 5.69 12.43
CA GLU A 14 0.37 5.39 12.23
C GLU A 14 -0.52 6.50 12.82
N ALA A 15 -0.29 6.89 14.06
CA ALA A 15 -1.05 7.98 14.69
C ALA A 15 -0.89 9.32 13.93
N GLN A 16 0.31 9.63 13.45
CA GLN A 16 0.57 10.81 12.64
C GLN A 16 -0.14 10.77 11.28
N VAL A 17 -0.19 9.60 10.63
CA VAL A 17 -0.93 9.39 9.38
C VAL A 17 -2.42 9.62 9.61
N HIS A 18 -3.00 8.98 10.64
CA HIS A 18 -4.43 9.07 10.93
C HIS A 18 -4.89 10.50 11.27
N ALA A 19 -4.02 11.31 11.86
CA ALA A 19 -4.28 12.72 12.19
C ALA A 19 -3.93 13.71 11.05
N CYS A 20 -3.45 13.23 9.90
CA CYS A 20 -2.93 14.09 8.84
C CYS A 20 -4.03 14.83 8.09
N GLU A 21 -3.90 16.16 7.98
CA GLU A 21 -4.80 17.03 7.21
C GLU A 21 -4.08 17.88 6.14
N LYS A 22 -2.85 17.50 5.75
CA LYS A 22 -1.98 18.28 4.84
C LYS A 22 -2.58 18.48 3.43
N CYS A 23 -3.55 17.65 3.00
CA CYS A 23 -4.15 17.68 1.67
C CYS A 23 -5.67 17.93 1.76
N PRO A 24 -6.16 19.20 1.85
CA PRO A 24 -7.57 19.50 2.09
C PRO A 24 -8.51 18.84 1.07
N ARG A 25 -8.12 18.78 -0.23
CA ARG A 25 -8.92 18.13 -1.28
C ARG A 25 -9.14 16.65 -0.98
N LEU A 26 -8.10 15.94 -0.56
CA LEU A 26 -8.19 14.50 -0.28
C LEU A 26 -8.97 14.24 1.02
N VAL A 27 -8.69 15.00 2.07
CA VAL A 27 -9.39 14.88 3.36
C VAL A 27 -10.90 15.16 3.19
N LYS A 28 -11.24 16.24 2.49
CA LYS A 28 -12.63 16.57 2.17
C LYS A 28 -13.31 15.45 1.37
N TRP A 29 -12.60 14.87 0.39
CA TRP A 29 -13.12 13.77 -0.42
C TRP A 29 -13.34 12.51 0.42
N CYS A 30 -12.38 12.10 1.24
CA CYS A 30 -12.53 10.93 2.12
C CYS A 30 -13.73 11.06 3.04
N ARG A 31 -13.92 12.24 3.66
CA ARG A 31 -15.06 12.55 4.55
C ARG A 31 -16.37 12.58 3.77
N LYS A 32 -16.40 13.21 2.59
CA LYS A 32 -17.57 13.23 1.72
C LYS A 32 -18.04 11.82 1.37
N VAL A 33 -17.12 10.96 0.89
CA VAL A 33 -17.43 9.55 0.56
C VAL A 33 -17.93 8.79 1.78
N ALA A 34 -17.39 9.06 2.96
CA ALA A 34 -17.83 8.43 4.21
C ALA A 34 -19.26 8.81 4.63
N VAL A 35 -19.73 10.00 4.25
CA VAL A 35 -21.10 10.46 4.49
C VAL A 35 -22.05 9.97 3.40
N GLU A 36 -21.70 10.18 2.12
CA GLU A 36 -22.55 9.82 0.97
C GLU A 36 -22.68 8.31 0.77
N LYS A 37 -21.61 7.58 1.07
CA LYS A 37 -21.50 6.13 0.96
C LYS A 37 -21.85 5.62 -0.46
N ARG A 38 -21.76 4.33 -0.67
CA ARG A 38 -22.31 3.61 -1.81
C ARG A 38 -23.51 2.81 -1.35
N ALA A 39 -24.53 2.67 -2.18
CA ALA A 39 -25.78 1.97 -1.82
C ALA A 39 -25.53 0.57 -1.21
N ALA A 40 -24.57 -0.17 -1.75
CA ALA A 40 -24.20 -1.50 -1.26
C ALA A 40 -23.56 -1.49 0.15
N TYR A 41 -23.15 -0.33 0.66
CA TYR A 41 -22.45 -0.16 1.95
C TYR A 41 -23.09 0.94 2.80
N ARG A 42 -24.40 1.19 2.61
CA ARG A 42 -25.12 2.29 3.31
C ARG A 42 -25.08 2.13 4.82
N ASP A 43 -25.08 0.90 5.30
CA ASP A 43 -25.15 0.57 6.72
C ASP A 43 -23.75 0.47 7.37
N ASP A 44 -22.69 0.49 6.56
CA ASP A 44 -21.30 0.41 7.06
C ASP A 44 -20.89 1.72 7.71
N VAL A 45 -20.08 1.63 8.77
CA VAL A 45 -19.37 2.79 9.33
C VAL A 45 -18.05 2.96 8.57
N TYR A 46 -17.96 4.04 7.79
CA TYR A 46 -16.74 4.34 7.05
C TYR A 46 -15.68 4.96 7.96
N TRP A 47 -14.43 4.55 7.74
CA TRP A 47 -13.27 5.15 8.38
C TRP A 47 -13.08 6.63 8.03
N GLY A 48 -13.12 6.99 6.75
CA GLY A 48 -13.16 8.37 6.23
C GLY A 48 -11.94 9.24 6.54
N LYS A 49 -10.80 8.65 6.92
CA LYS A 49 -9.55 9.32 7.35
C LYS A 49 -8.37 8.78 6.57
N PRO A 50 -7.16 9.41 6.68
CA PRO A 50 -5.94 8.83 6.14
C PRO A 50 -5.66 7.44 6.71
N ILE A 51 -4.99 6.58 5.93
CA ILE A 51 -4.77 5.16 6.24
C ILE A 51 -3.28 4.88 6.24
N SER A 52 -2.77 4.33 7.34
CA SER A 52 -1.40 3.86 7.48
C SER A 52 -1.15 2.56 6.73
N GLY A 53 0.12 2.20 6.54
CA GLY A 53 0.49 0.83 6.25
C GLY A 53 0.25 -0.08 7.45
N PHE A 54 0.24 -1.39 7.21
CA PHE A 54 0.13 -2.40 8.26
C PHE A 54 0.87 -3.69 7.88
N GLY A 55 1.17 -4.51 8.87
CA GLY A 55 1.79 -5.81 8.68
C GLY A 55 2.85 -6.14 9.71
N ASP A 56 3.81 -6.98 9.31
CA ASP A 56 4.93 -7.38 10.16
C ASP A 56 5.97 -6.25 10.26
N LYS A 57 6.27 -5.80 11.46
CA LYS A 57 7.31 -4.77 11.71
C LYS A 57 8.71 -5.21 11.29
N ASN A 58 8.95 -6.52 11.18
CA ASN A 58 10.21 -7.11 10.74
C ASN A 58 10.16 -7.54 9.26
N ALA A 59 9.18 -7.06 8.51
CA ALA A 59 8.96 -7.44 7.12
C ALA A 59 10.20 -7.26 6.25
N ARG A 60 10.54 -8.30 5.47
CA ARG A 60 11.53 -8.22 4.40
C ARG A 60 10.91 -7.78 3.07
N ILE A 61 9.58 -7.84 2.94
CA ILE A 61 8.85 -7.48 1.73
C ILE A 61 7.88 -6.35 2.03
N ILE A 62 8.01 -5.24 1.31
CA ILE A 62 7.04 -4.13 1.30
C ILE A 62 6.19 -4.25 0.05
N VAL A 63 4.87 -4.22 0.20
CA VAL A 63 3.91 -4.15 -0.91
C VAL A 63 3.40 -2.71 -1.00
N LEU A 64 3.76 -2.03 -2.09
CA LEU A 64 3.46 -0.62 -2.29
C LEU A 64 2.40 -0.42 -3.36
N GLY A 65 1.27 0.17 -2.97
CA GLY A 65 0.20 0.60 -3.86
C GLY A 65 0.20 2.09 -4.16
N LEU A 66 -0.81 2.54 -4.90
CA LEU A 66 -1.00 3.95 -5.26
C LEU A 66 -1.60 4.74 -4.08
N ALA A 67 -2.82 4.40 -3.68
CA ALA A 67 -3.63 5.09 -2.70
C ALA A 67 -4.82 4.21 -2.26
N PRO A 68 -5.48 4.52 -1.12
CA PRO A 68 -6.71 3.87 -0.67
C PRO A 68 -7.83 3.96 -1.69
N GLY A 69 -8.60 2.89 -1.86
CA GLY A 69 -9.85 2.91 -2.61
C GLY A 69 -10.98 3.59 -1.83
N ALA A 70 -11.82 4.39 -2.52
CA ALA A 70 -12.89 5.18 -1.89
C ALA A 70 -13.91 4.33 -1.11
N HIS A 71 -14.27 3.14 -1.61
CA HIS A 71 -15.23 2.21 -0.99
C HIS A 71 -14.58 0.90 -0.49
N GLY A 72 -13.25 0.76 -0.62
CA GLY A 72 -12.43 -0.26 -0.01
C GLY A 72 -11.78 0.27 1.26
N ALA A 73 -10.49 0.61 1.20
CA ALA A 73 -9.71 1.04 2.34
C ALA A 73 -10.24 2.31 3.04
N ASN A 74 -10.80 3.29 2.31
CA ASN A 74 -11.44 4.47 2.94
C ASN A 74 -12.71 4.11 3.71
N ARG A 75 -13.35 2.96 3.41
CA ARG A 75 -14.44 2.41 4.19
C ARG A 75 -13.93 1.64 5.40
N THR A 76 -13.00 0.73 5.21
CA THR A 76 -12.59 -0.26 6.21
C THR A 76 -11.48 0.21 7.16
N GLY A 77 -10.70 1.23 6.78
CA GLY A 77 -9.55 1.72 7.57
C GLY A 77 -8.25 0.94 7.36
N ARG A 78 -8.22 -0.11 6.51
CA ARG A 78 -7.02 -0.90 6.22
C ARG A 78 -6.74 -0.95 4.71
N VAL A 79 -5.47 -0.80 4.33
CA VAL A 79 -5.03 -0.77 2.92
C VAL A 79 -5.44 -2.06 2.20
N PHE A 80 -5.93 -1.96 0.96
CA PHE A 80 -6.40 -3.08 0.14
C PHE A 80 -7.45 -3.97 0.83
N THR A 81 -8.33 -3.42 1.66
CA THR A 81 -9.33 -4.18 2.40
C THR A 81 -10.73 -3.81 1.96
N GLY A 82 -11.58 -4.82 1.74
CA GLY A 82 -12.99 -4.67 1.41
C GLY A 82 -13.26 -4.20 -0.02
N ASP A 83 -12.35 -4.45 -0.94
CA ASP A 83 -12.54 -4.25 -2.38
C ASP A 83 -11.84 -5.33 -3.20
N ARG A 84 -12.16 -5.41 -4.49
CA ARG A 84 -11.63 -6.44 -5.40
C ARG A 84 -10.10 -6.41 -5.53
N SER A 85 -9.47 -5.26 -5.38
CA SER A 85 -8.00 -5.19 -5.43
C SER A 85 -7.39 -5.93 -4.24
N GLY A 86 -8.04 -5.83 -3.08
CA GLY A 86 -7.68 -6.57 -1.87
C GLY A 86 -7.88 -8.07 -2.03
N ASP A 87 -9.02 -8.51 -2.61
CA ASP A 87 -9.29 -9.94 -2.84
C ASP A 87 -8.15 -10.59 -3.63
N TRP A 88 -7.71 -9.95 -4.72
CA TRP A 88 -6.61 -10.44 -5.54
C TRP A 88 -5.26 -10.41 -4.83
N LEU A 89 -4.99 -9.31 -4.13
CA LEU A 89 -3.73 -9.13 -3.44
C LEU A 89 -3.54 -10.15 -2.32
N TYR A 90 -4.51 -10.25 -1.40
CA TYR A 90 -4.35 -11.12 -0.24
C TYR A 90 -4.46 -12.60 -0.59
N ARG A 91 -5.23 -12.97 -1.63
CA ARG A 91 -5.18 -14.32 -2.18
C ARG A 91 -3.75 -14.68 -2.63
N ALA A 92 -3.10 -13.82 -3.41
CA ALA A 92 -1.74 -14.08 -3.88
C ALA A 92 -0.70 -14.06 -2.75
N MET A 93 -0.86 -13.15 -1.77
CA MET A 93 0.00 -13.11 -0.59
C MET A 93 -0.15 -14.37 0.28
N HIS A 94 -1.37 -14.88 0.46
CA HIS A 94 -1.63 -16.13 1.17
C HIS A 94 -0.98 -17.31 0.44
N THR A 95 -1.14 -17.42 -0.87
CA THR A 95 -0.48 -18.46 -1.69
C THR A 95 1.06 -18.41 -1.54
N ALA A 96 1.63 -17.22 -1.36
CA ALA A 96 3.06 -17.03 -1.15
C ALA A 96 3.53 -17.19 0.32
N GLY A 97 2.62 -17.49 1.27
CA GLY A 97 2.91 -17.64 2.69
C GLY A 97 3.10 -16.31 3.45
N LEU A 98 2.71 -15.18 2.84
CA LEU A 98 2.85 -13.84 3.39
C LEU A 98 1.60 -13.36 4.15
N ALA A 99 0.52 -14.13 4.15
CA ALA A 99 -0.72 -13.86 4.88
C ALA A 99 -1.28 -15.18 5.43
N ASN A 100 -1.94 -15.12 6.60
CA ASN A 100 -2.55 -16.28 7.24
C ASN A 100 -3.88 -16.71 6.59
N GLN A 101 -4.50 -15.83 5.81
CA GLN A 101 -5.78 -16.06 5.12
C GLN A 101 -5.81 -15.36 3.76
N PRO A 102 -6.61 -15.84 2.79
CA PRO A 102 -6.67 -15.29 1.43
C PRO A 102 -7.60 -14.08 1.30
N THR A 103 -8.31 -13.70 2.34
CA THR A 103 -9.33 -12.63 2.32
C THR A 103 -8.97 -11.47 3.21
N SER A 104 -9.50 -10.28 2.86
CA SER A 104 -9.35 -9.07 3.66
C SER A 104 -10.61 -8.22 3.52
N VAL A 105 -11.55 -8.39 4.45
CA VAL A 105 -12.89 -7.78 4.36
C VAL A 105 -13.09 -6.64 5.36
N ASP A 106 -12.45 -6.72 6.52
CA ASP A 106 -12.55 -5.75 7.62
C ASP A 106 -11.24 -5.69 8.44
N VAL A 107 -11.06 -4.65 9.26
CA VAL A 107 -9.87 -4.52 10.12
C VAL A 107 -9.81 -5.57 11.23
N ASN A 108 -10.95 -6.15 11.61
CA ASN A 108 -11.08 -7.15 12.68
C ASN A 108 -11.27 -8.58 12.13
N ASP A 109 -11.02 -8.82 10.85
CA ASP A 109 -11.23 -10.12 10.19
C ASP A 109 -10.18 -11.19 10.52
N GLY A 110 -9.22 -10.89 11.40
CA GLY A 110 -8.17 -11.82 11.80
C GLY A 110 -6.99 -11.93 10.81
N LEU A 111 -6.95 -11.10 9.77
CA LEU A 111 -5.81 -11.10 8.84
C LEU A 111 -4.51 -10.70 9.56
N VAL A 112 -3.52 -11.57 9.45
CA VAL A 112 -2.14 -11.35 9.91
C VAL A 112 -1.20 -11.51 8.73
N LEU A 113 -0.27 -10.57 8.58
CA LEU A 113 0.78 -10.65 7.56
C LEU A 113 2.07 -11.19 8.18
N ASN A 114 2.73 -12.09 7.47
CA ASN A 114 4.01 -12.68 7.83
C ASN A 114 5.08 -12.16 6.87
N ASP A 115 6.17 -11.61 7.42
CA ASP A 115 7.31 -11.12 6.62
C ASP A 115 6.92 -10.09 5.52
N ALA A 116 5.77 -9.44 5.66
CA ALA A 116 5.21 -8.50 4.71
C ALA A 116 4.62 -7.25 5.39
N TRP A 117 4.83 -6.09 4.76
CA TRP A 117 4.21 -4.81 5.10
C TRP A 117 3.48 -4.27 3.88
N VAL A 118 2.21 -3.95 4.01
CA VAL A 118 1.39 -3.41 2.91
C VAL A 118 1.12 -1.93 3.15
N THR A 119 1.40 -1.10 2.16
CA THR A 119 1.21 0.34 2.26
C THR A 119 0.85 0.97 0.90
N ALA A 120 0.60 2.28 0.91
CA ALA A 120 0.34 3.07 -0.29
C ALA A 120 1.15 4.38 -0.29
N ALA A 121 1.54 4.83 -1.48
CA ALA A 121 2.32 6.06 -1.65
C ALA A 121 1.55 7.31 -1.22
N VAL A 122 0.21 7.30 -1.34
CA VAL A 122 -0.69 8.35 -0.82
C VAL A 122 -1.61 7.72 0.22
N LYS A 123 -1.74 8.36 1.38
CA LYS A 123 -2.46 7.79 2.54
C LYS A 123 -3.96 8.09 2.56
N CYS A 124 -4.46 8.88 1.62
CA CYS A 124 -5.88 9.24 1.49
C CYS A 124 -6.45 8.76 0.16
N ALA A 125 -7.72 8.36 0.12
CA ALA A 125 -8.41 8.06 -1.12
C ALA A 125 -8.54 9.34 -1.99
N PRO A 126 -8.04 9.35 -3.23
CA PRO A 126 -8.19 10.49 -4.11
C PRO A 126 -9.45 10.36 -4.98
N PRO A 127 -10.09 11.48 -5.39
CA PRO A 127 -11.13 11.44 -6.40
C PRO A 127 -10.65 10.71 -7.66
N GLN A 128 -11.48 9.80 -8.20
CA GLN A 128 -11.19 9.01 -9.40
C GLN A 128 -9.88 8.19 -9.33
N ASN A 129 -9.40 7.87 -8.14
CA ASN A 129 -8.10 7.21 -7.91
C ASN A 129 -6.90 7.98 -8.50
N LYS A 130 -6.99 9.32 -8.59
CA LYS A 130 -5.96 10.19 -9.18
C LYS A 130 -5.49 11.25 -8.18
N PRO A 131 -4.44 10.97 -7.38
CA PRO A 131 -3.79 12.00 -6.59
C PRO A 131 -3.02 12.95 -7.52
N THR A 132 -2.90 14.21 -7.13
CA THR A 132 -2.05 15.18 -7.84
C THR A 132 -0.57 14.94 -7.49
N PRO A 133 0.39 15.40 -8.34
CA PRO A 133 1.81 15.36 -7.99
C PRO A 133 2.12 16.07 -6.66
N ALA A 134 1.49 17.23 -6.42
CA ALA A 134 1.67 17.97 -5.16
C ALA A 134 1.20 17.19 -3.93
N GLU A 135 0.08 16.46 -4.02
CA GLU A 135 -0.42 15.61 -2.94
C GLU A 135 0.51 14.43 -2.67
N ARG A 136 1.08 13.83 -3.73
CA ARG A 136 2.09 12.79 -3.58
C ARG A 136 3.33 13.32 -2.83
N VAL A 137 3.85 14.48 -3.23
CA VAL A 137 5.00 15.10 -2.57
C VAL A 137 4.70 15.42 -1.10
N LYS A 138 3.51 15.96 -0.78
CA LYS A 138 3.11 16.22 0.60
C LYS A 138 2.97 14.94 1.45
N CYS A 139 2.67 13.81 0.81
CA CYS A 139 2.47 12.51 1.47
C CYS A 139 3.77 11.70 1.58
N SER A 140 4.78 11.98 0.75
CA SER A 140 6.03 11.21 0.66
C SER A 140 6.78 11.05 2.00
N PRO A 141 6.80 12.02 2.93
CA PRO A 141 7.50 11.84 4.20
C PRO A 141 6.98 10.64 5.03
N PHE A 142 5.72 10.23 4.85
CA PHE A 142 5.20 9.04 5.52
C PHE A 142 5.76 7.75 4.92
N LEU A 143 5.87 7.66 3.59
CA LEU A 143 6.48 6.51 2.92
C LEU A 143 7.98 6.44 3.25
N GLN A 144 8.68 7.56 3.25
CA GLN A 144 10.08 7.64 3.64
C GLN A 144 10.29 7.08 5.06
N GLN A 145 9.50 7.53 6.04
CA GLN A 145 9.58 7.02 7.41
C GLN A 145 9.25 5.53 7.51
N GLU A 146 8.27 5.00 6.74
CA GLU A 146 8.02 3.55 6.67
C GLU A 146 9.27 2.81 6.19
N LEU A 147 9.93 3.28 5.11
CA LEU A 147 11.15 2.66 4.57
C LEU A 147 12.32 2.70 5.57
N GLU A 148 12.45 3.76 6.36
CA GLU A 148 13.47 3.91 7.40
C GLU A 148 13.21 2.99 8.60
N LEU A 149 11.93 2.82 9.00
CA LEU A 149 11.54 2.00 10.15
C LEU A 149 11.52 0.50 9.85
N LEU A 150 11.27 0.11 8.60
CA LEU A 150 11.28 -1.28 8.15
C LEU A 150 12.70 -1.72 7.78
N THR A 151 13.57 -1.79 8.76
CA THR A 151 15.03 -2.00 8.58
C THR A 151 15.39 -3.32 7.91
N HIS A 152 14.55 -4.35 8.06
CA HIS A 152 14.76 -5.68 7.46
C HIS A 152 14.29 -5.77 6.00
N ALA A 153 13.62 -4.74 5.48
CA ALA A 153 13.07 -4.76 4.14
C ALA A 153 14.18 -4.80 3.07
N LYS A 154 14.05 -5.77 2.16
CA LYS A 154 14.94 -6.04 1.02
C LYS A 154 14.23 -5.96 -0.32
N VAL A 155 12.91 -6.12 -0.32
CA VAL A 155 12.10 -6.16 -1.55
C VAL A 155 10.96 -5.17 -1.45
N ILE A 156 10.70 -4.43 -2.52
CA ILE A 156 9.49 -3.60 -2.67
C ILE A 156 8.72 -4.11 -3.89
N VAL A 157 7.54 -4.69 -3.66
CA VAL A 157 6.60 -5.05 -4.73
C VAL A 157 5.81 -3.81 -5.10
N CYS A 158 6.06 -3.28 -6.29
CA CYS A 158 5.42 -2.06 -6.79
C CYS A 158 4.17 -2.41 -7.61
N LEU A 159 2.97 -2.17 -7.04
CA LEU A 159 1.69 -2.42 -7.70
C LEU A 159 1.31 -1.24 -8.61
N GLY A 160 1.75 -1.29 -9.86
CA GLY A 160 1.54 -0.27 -10.88
C GLY A 160 2.69 0.71 -11.04
N ALA A 161 2.70 1.43 -12.17
CA ALA A 161 3.76 2.39 -12.51
C ALA A 161 3.89 3.55 -11.50
N PHE A 162 2.76 3.97 -10.90
CA PHE A 162 2.77 5.01 -9.88
C PHE A 162 3.52 4.59 -8.61
N ALA A 163 3.34 3.34 -8.18
CA ALA A 163 4.05 2.79 -7.03
C ALA A 163 5.57 2.69 -7.30
N LEU A 164 5.96 2.22 -8.50
CA LEU A 164 7.37 2.22 -8.91
C LEU A 164 7.95 3.63 -8.92
N GLN A 165 7.22 4.60 -9.48
CA GLN A 165 7.66 6.00 -9.47
C GLN A 165 7.86 6.52 -8.05
N ALA A 166 6.91 6.26 -7.14
CA ALA A 166 7.01 6.68 -5.75
C ALA A 166 8.22 6.05 -5.07
N ALA A 167 8.41 4.73 -5.20
CA ALA A 167 9.58 4.05 -4.64
C ALA A 167 10.90 4.63 -5.17
N CYS A 168 11.02 4.86 -6.48
CA CYS A 168 12.23 5.43 -7.07
C CYS A 168 12.51 6.85 -6.56
N ASP A 169 11.47 7.68 -6.38
CA ASP A 169 11.64 9.04 -5.89
C ASP A 169 12.13 9.05 -4.42
N GLU A 170 11.54 8.20 -3.55
CA GLU A 170 11.97 8.10 -2.15
C GLU A 170 13.39 7.51 -2.00
N LEU A 171 13.78 6.61 -2.91
CA LEU A 171 15.11 5.98 -2.91
C LEU A 171 16.16 6.76 -3.72
N GLY A 172 15.81 7.88 -4.34
CA GLY A 172 16.71 8.70 -5.15
C GLY A 172 17.19 8.02 -6.44
N ILE A 173 16.45 7.06 -6.98
CA ILE A 173 16.87 6.26 -8.15
C ILE A 173 16.69 7.02 -9.45
N LYS A 174 17.79 7.27 -10.14
CA LYS A 174 17.86 7.92 -11.46
C LYS A 174 18.93 7.23 -12.33
N PRO A 175 18.65 6.90 -13.62
CA PRO A 175 17.32 6.98 -14.26
C PRO A 175 16.35 5.96 -13.68
N ARG A 176 15.04 6.26 -13.74
CA ARG A 176 14.02 5.32 -13.29
C ARG A 176 13.98 4.11 -14.22
N PRO A 177 13.87 2.88 -13.69
CA PRO A 177 13.69 1.70 -14.51
C PRO A 177 12.36 1.77 -15.28
N LYS A 178 12.35 1.19 -16.49
CA LYS A 178 11.12 1.08 -17.27
C LYS A 178 10.14 0.15 -16.56
N PHE A 179 8.90 0.63 -16.35
CA PHE A 179 7.84 -0.20 -15.77
C PHE A 179 7.43 -1.32 -16.73
N GLY A 180 7.32 -2.54 -16.21
CA GLY A 180 6.75 -3.70 -16.88
C GLY A 180 6.36 -4.74 -15.84
N HIS A 181 5.31 -5.53 -16.11
CA HIS A 181 4.94 -6.62 -15.20
C HIS A 181 6.06 -7.65 -15.07
N GLY A 182 6.38 -8.07 -13.86
CA GLY A 182 7.46 -9.05 -13.58
C GLY A 182 8.89 -8.51 -13.70
N VAL A 183 9.07 -7.24 -14.11
CA VAL A 183 10.40 -6.58 -14.15
C VAL A 183 10.94 -6.45 -12.74
N VAL A 184 12.23 -6.72 -12.60
CA VAL A 184 13.01 -6.53 -11.36
C VAL A 184 14.09 -5.49 -11.61
N ALA A 185 14.21 -4.51 -10.74
CA ALA A 185 15.28 -3.52 -10.76
C ALA A 185 15.96 -3.43 -9.38
N GLN A 186 17.27 -3.23 -9.36
CA GLN A 186 17.99 -3.00 -8.11
C GLN A 186 17.98 -1.51 -7.75
N ALA A 187 17.78 -1.20 -6.48
CA ALA A 187 17.66 0.13 -5.93
C ALA A 187 18.34 0.21 -4.55
N GLY A 188 19.66 0.36 -4.52
CA GLY A 188 20.46 0.25 -3.31
C GLY A 188 20.30 -1.13 -2.66
N LYS A 189 19.86 -1.16 -1.41
CA LYS A 189 19.60 -2.44 -0.69
C LYS A 189 18.31 -3.13 -1.16
N TYR A 190 17.45 -2.48 -1.96
CA TYR A 190 16.16 -3.00 -2.34
C TYR A 190 16.16 -3.63 -3.74
N SER A 191 15.42 -4.73 -3.89
CA SER A 191 14.95 -5.24 -5.18
C SER A 191 13.55 -4.74 -5.43
N LEU A 192 13.32 -3.91 -6.46
CA LEU A 192 12.00 -3.46 -6.87
C LEU A 192 11.38 -4.50 -7.80
N VAL A 193 10.26 -5.11 -7.44
CA VAL A 193 9.52 -6.08 -8.27
C VAL A 193 8.24 -5.43 -8.76
N CYS A 194 8.10 -5.26 -10.07
CA CYS A 194 6.95 -4.58 -10.65
C CYS A 194 5.80 -5.54 -10.95
N SER A 195 4.58 -5.15 -10.63
CA SER A 195 3.35 -5.82 -11.03
C SER A 195 2.35 -4.84 -11.64
N TYR A 196 1.53 -5.29 -12.59
CA TYR A 196 0.29 -4.57 -12.87
C TYR A 196 -0.53 -4.48 -11.59
N HIS A 197 -1.22 -3.33 -11.41
CA HIS A 197 -2.08 -3.12 -10.24
C HIS A 197 -3.29 -4.10 -10.29
N PRO A 198 -3.68 -4.76 -9.20
CA PRO A 198 -4.82 -5.68 -9.16
C PRO A 198 -6.17 -4.94 -9.17
N SER A 199 -6.30 -3.88 -9.97
CA SER A 199 -7.54 -3.13 -10.16
C SER A 199 -8.57 -3.92 -10.95
N GLN A 200 -9.85 -3.61 -10.76
CA GLN A 200 -10.94 -4.20 -11.56
C GLN A 200 -10.67 -4.12 -13.06
N GLN A 201 -10.17 -2.97 -13.54
CA GLN A 201 -9.83 -2.79 -14.94
C GLN A 201 -8.82 -3.83 -15.44
N ASN A 202 -7.74 -4.08 -14.70
CA ASN A 202 -6.71 -5.01 -15.14
C ASN A 202 -7.13 -6.47 -14.98
N THR A 203 -7.95 -6.78 -13.96
CA THR A 203 -8.39 -8.15 -13.69
C THR A 203 -9.54 -8.58 -14.61
N PHE A 204 -10.51 -7.69 -14.90
CA PHE A 204 -11.61 -8.00 -15.82
C PHE A 204 -11.18 -8.07 -17.28
N THR A 205 -10.16 -7.31 -17.68
CA THR A 205 -9.63 -7.35 -19.05
C THR A 205 -8.62 -8.48 -19.29
N GLY A 206 -8.29 -9.26 -18.24
CA GLY A 206 -7.26 -10.29 -18.33
C GLY A 206 -5.83 -9.77 -18.45
N LYS A 207 -5.62 -8.45 -18.34
CA LYS A 207 -4.28 -7.84 -18.33
C LYS A 207 -3.44 -8.33 -17.17
N LEU A 208 -4.06 -8.58 -16.02
CA LEU A 208 -3.47 -9.26 -14.88
C LEU A 208 -4.27 -10.54 -14.59
N THR A 209 -3.60 -11.68 -14.61
CA THR A 209 -4.15 -12.97 -14.20
C THR A 209 -3.68 -13.31 -12.78
N GLU A 210 -4.37 -14.27 -12.12
CA GLU A 210 -3.97 -14.77 -10.80
C GLU A 210 -2.55 -15.33 -10.84
N LYS A 211 -2.27 -16.20 -11.82
CA LYS A 211 -0.92 -16.77 -11.99
C LYS A 211 0.16 -15.69 -12.14
N MET A 212 -0.10 -14.65 -12.91
CA MET A 212 0.86 -13.55 -13.06
C MET A 212 1.18 -12.88 -11.71
N LEU A 213 0.15 -12.67 -10.88
CA LEU A 213 0.36 -12.06 -9.56
C LEU A 213 1.07 -13.02 -8.59
N ASP A 214 0.76 -14.30 -8.63
CA ASP A 214 1.43 -15.35 -7.85
C ASP A 214 2.91 -15.44 -8.21
N ASP A 215 3.26 -15.37 -9.49
CA ASP A 215 4.64 -15.37 -9.97
C ASP A 215 5.44 -14.16 -9.44
N VAL A 216 4.79 -12.97 -9.31
CA VAL A 216 5.40 -11.78 -8.70
C VAL A 216 5.73 -12.02 -7.23
N PHE A 217 4.79 -12.55 -6.44
CA PHE A 217 5.01 -12.81 -5.02
C PHE A 217 6.03 -13.95 -4.79
N THR A 218 5.98 -15.01 -5.58
CA THR A 218 6.99 -16.08 -5.56
C THR A 218 8.40 -15.50 -5.80
N LYS A 219 8.53 -14.62 -6.79
CA LYS A 219 9.78 -13.92 -7.08
C LYS A 219 10.23 -13.02 -5.92
N ALA A 220 9.30 -12.27 -5.32
CA ALA A 220 9.58 -11.41 -4.19
C ALA A 220 10.08 -12.20 -2.97
N VAL A 221 9.41 -13.29 -2.62
CA VAL A 221 9.83 -14.20 -1.52
C VAL A 221 11.24 -14.76 -1.78
N ARG A 222 11.53 -15.20 -3.01
CA ARG A 222 12.87 -15.70 -3.37
C ARG A 222 13.96 -14.63 -3.22
N LEU A 223 13.66 -13.39 -3.61
CA LEU A 223 14.62 -12.27 -3.48
C LEU A 223 14.83 -11.85 -2.03
N ALA A 224 13.81 -11.92 -1.19
CA ALA A 224 13.90 -11.57 0.23
C ALA A 224 14.74 -12.56 1.06
N LYS A 225 14.95 -13.78 0.56
CA LYS A 225 15.78 -14.82 1.22
C LYS A 225 17.29 -14.64 0.95
N LYS A 226 17.64 -13.84 -0.05
CA LYS A 226 19.05 -13.49 -0.34
C LYS A 226 19.52 -12.36 0.58
#